data_d1d0f85a848137ec0c858787f20e2d14
#
_entry.id   d1d0f85a848137ec0c858787f20e2d14
#
_cell.length_a   1.000
_cell.length_b   1.000
_cell.length_c   1.000
_cell.angle_alpha   90.00
_cell.angle_beta   90.00
_cell.angle_gamma   90.00
#
_symmetry.space_group_name_H-M   'P 1'
#
loop_
_entity.id
_entity.type
_entity.pdbx_description
1 polymer ?
#
loop_
_entity_poly.entity_id
_entity_poly.type
_entity_poly.pdbx_seq_one_letter_code
_entity_poly.pdbx_strand_id
1 'polypeptide(L)'
;MPEKRTVKIGDPAPDVVFITLDGRELRLSDYRGKRVILFVWASWELCREQLSAWQSFYLRHQGEPFELIAVAMDGQGLDVVRPFVEEAMVTFPVAVDSVDCLWDSYGFDHLPNGYYVDERGIIRYLKIGGFDIRETLNAKIIEDLITEKWSKKPLRFPERPKLNLKKEIVDLGQQLKSVTRGVEKRLRLADLLVKTGQYRKASREYDTVLAQQPRNAKALFARGVVFHREGKLPQAILSWKKAFASEPANWVIRKQIWALEFPERFYPRIHGEWQSEQIRREEIQLAEEEKAKLKPKAKAQKK
;
A
#
# COMPACT_ATOMS: atom_id res chain seq x y z
N MET A 1 2.66 -9.84 -19.31
CA MET A 1 2.04 -8.90 -18.33
C MET A 1 2.56 -7.52 -18.66
N PRO A 2 1.77 -6.44 -18.59
CA PRO A 2 2.36 -5.11 -18.71
C PRO A 2 3.38 -4.95 -17.58
N GLU A 3 4.53 -4.41 -17.92
CA GLU A 3 5.60 -4.12 -16.98
C GLU A 3 5.06 -3.20 -15.87
N LYS A 4 5.21 -3.59 -14.61
CA LYS A 4 4.75 -2.80 -13.48
C LYS A 4 5.53 -1.49 -13.45
N ARG A 5 4.82 -0.37 -13.59
CA ARG A 5 5.45 0.94 -13.64
C ARG A 5 5.99 1.29 -12.25
N THR A 6 7.29 1.19 -12.06
CA THR A 6 7.96 1.70 -10.87
C THR A 6 8.23 3.19 -11.02
N VAL A 7 7.86 4.00 -10.04
CA VAL A 7 8.17 5.44 -10.05
C VAL A 7 9.66 5.68 -9.96
N LYS A 8 10.12 6.79 -10.56
CA LYS A 8 11.53 7.21 -10.61
C LYS A 8 11.69 8.63 -10.11
N ILE A 9 12.91 9.00 -9.77
CA ILE A 9 13.27 10.40 -9.51
C ILE A 9 12.99 11.22 -10.77
N GLY A 10 12.27 12.33 -10.62
CA GLY A 10 11.80 13.19 -11.70
C GLY A 10 10.35 12.94 -12.12
N ASP A 11 9.75 11.81 -11.75
CA ASP A 11 8.34 11.55 -12.02
C ASP A 11 7.43 12.39 -11.11
N PRO A 12 6.23 12.79 -11.57
CA PRO A 12 5.21 13.29 -10.68
C PRO A 12 4.77 12.17 -9.73
N ALA A 13 4.68 12.49 -8.43
CA ALA A 13 4.19 11.55 -7.43
C ALA A 13 2.74 11.17 -7.75
N PRO A 14 2.40 9.87 -7.82
CA PRO A 14 1.03 9.42 -8.02
C PRO A 14 0.10 9.96 -6.93
N ASP A 15 -1.03 10.52 -7.36
CA ASP A 15 -1.99 11.21 -6.49
C ASP A 15 -3.03 10.22 -5.95
N VAL A 16 -2.62 9.36 -5.04
CA VAL A 16 -3.48 8.37 -4.40
C VAL A 16 -4.28 9.03 -3.29
N VAL A 17 -5.55 8.61 -3.16
CA VAL A 17 -6.41 9.02 -2.06
C VAL A 17 -6.26 8.07 -0.88
N PHE A 18 -5.99 8.61 0.29
CA PHE A 18 -5.90 7.87 1.54
C PHE A 18 -7.00 8.28 2.51
N ILE A 19 -7.27 7.43 3.49
CA ILE A 19 -8.10 7.74 4.65
C ILE A 19 -7.19 7.77 5.88
N THR A 20 -7.16 8.89 6.57
CA THR A 20 -6.39 9.06 7.80
C THR A 20 -7.04 8.35 8.99
N LEU A 21 -6.31 8.18 10.10
CA LEU A 21 -6.82 7.53 11.30
C LEU A 21 -8.02 8.24 11.94
N ASP A 22 -8.17 9.54 11.67
CA ASP A 22 -9.33 10.35 12.09
C ASP A 22 -10.45 10.42 11.03
N GLY A 23 -10.34 9.61 9.96
CA GLY A 23 -11.37 9.49 8.92
C GLY A 23 -11.37 10.58 7.85
N ARG A 24 -10.38 11.47 7.82
CA ARG A 24 -10.25 12.49 6.79
C ARG A 24 -9.68 11.91 5.49
N GLU A 25 -10.10 12.50 4.38
CA GLU A 25 -9.51 12.24 3.06
C GLU A 25 -8.20 13.03 2.91
N LEU A 26 -7.16 12.40 2.41
CA LEU A 26 -5.83 12.98 2.20
C LEU A 26 -5.29 12.56 0.83
N ARG A 27 -4.70 13.52 0.10
CA ARG A 27 -3.92 13.29 -1.12
C ARG A 27 -2.61 14.05 -1.08
N LEU A 28 -1.59 13.55 -1.77
CA LEU A 28 -0.33 14.27 -1.89
C LEU A 28 -0.48 15.62 -2.61
N SER A 29 -1.43 15.73 -3.53
CA SER A 29 -1.72 16.99 -4.22
C SER A 29 -2.27 18.09 -3.31
N ASP A 30 -2.81 17.74 -2.13
CA ASP A 30 -3.28 18.72 -1.15
C ASP A 30 -2.11 19.47 -0.48
N TYR A 31 -0.89 18.96 -0.63
CA TYR A 31 0.36 19.52 -0.08
C TYR A 31 1.19 20.27 -1.13
N ARG A 32 0.63 20.64 -2.28
CA ARG A 32 1.33 21.49 -3.25
C ARG A 32 1.78 22.80 -2.59
N GLY A 33 3.05 23.18 -2.84
CA GLY A 33 3.68 24.31 -2.17
C GLY A 33 4.42 23.95 -0.89
N LYS A 34 4.29 22.71 -0.42
CA LYS A 34 5.08 22.13 0.66
C LYS A 34 5.91 20.95 0.15
N ARG A 35 7.01 20.69 0.80
CA ARG A 35 7.77 19.44 0.65
C ARG A 35 7.06 18.32 1.41
N VAL A 36 7.06 17.13 0.87
CA VAL A 36 6.44 15.98 1.52
C VAL A 36 7.44 14.85 1.64
N ILE A 37 7.58 14.33 2.85
CA ILE A 37 8.17 13.03 3.09
C ILE A 37 7.03 12.03 3.20
N LEU A 38 6.99 11.06 2.28
CA LEU A 38 6.04 9.96 2.35
C LEU A 38 6.77 8.72 2.89
N PHE A 39 6.44 8.33 4.12
CA PHE A 39 6.92 7.11 4.75
C PHE A 39 5.89 5.99 4.60
N VAL A 40 6.25 4.94 3.87
CA VAL A 40 5.38 3.78 3.65
C VAL A 40 5.85 2.63 4.51
N TRP A 41 4.96 2.14 5.35
CA TRP A 41 5.25 1.15 6.40
C TRP A 41 4.10 0.15 6.58
N ALA A 42 4.19 -0.75 7.54
CA ALA A 42 3.08 -1.61 7.92
C ALA A 42 3.17 -2.05 9.38
N SER A 43 2.02 -2.35 9.99
CA SER A 43 1.94 -2.85 11.36
C SER A 43 2.55 -4.25 11.53
N TRP A 44 2.57 -5.03 10.47
CA TRP A 44 3.14 -6.39 10.40
C TRP A 44 4.63 -6.40 9.98
N GLU A 45 5.31 -5.23 9.89
CA GLU A 45 6.72 -5.13 9.51
C GLU A 45 7.52 -4.42 10.61
N LEU A 46 8.81 -4.73 10.76
CA LEU A 46 9.71 -4.13 11.75
C LEU A 46 9.81 -2.60 11.63
N CYS A 47 9.50 -2.05 10.47
CA CYS A 47 9.51 -0.60 10.26
C CYS A 47 8.51 0.16 11.14
N ARG A 48 7.51 -0.51 11.74
CA ARG A 48 6.61 0.11 12.73
C ARG A 48 7.36 0.68 13.94
N GLU A 49 8.50 0.06 14.30
CA GLU A 49 9.35 0.52 15.41
C GLU A 49 10.03 1.86 15.16
N GLN A 50 10.00 2.35 13.91
CA GLN A 50 10.56 3.64 13.54
C GLN A 50 9.63 4.81 13.87
N LEU A 51 8.35 4.57 14.18
CA LEU A 51 7.37 5.65 14.37
C LEU A 51 7.79 6.66 15.42
N SER A 52 8.34 6.22 16.57
CA SER A 52 8.84 7.11 17.62
C SER A 52 10.06 7.94 17.16
N ALA A 53 10.93 7.35 16.32
CA ALA A 53 12.07 8.07 15.75
C ALA A 53 11.61 9.10 14.71
N TRP A 54 10.63 8.75 13.87
CA TRP A 54 9.99 9.68 12.95
C TRP A 54 9.28 10.81 13.68
N GLN A 55 8.60 10.53 14.79
CA GLN A 55 7.98 11.56 15.63
C GLN A 55 9.02 12.52 16.19
N SER A 56 10.13 11.99 16.71
CA SER A 56 11.24 12.80 17.23
C SER A 56 11.87 13.65 16.12
N PHE A 57 12.03 13.12 14.92
CA PHE A 57 12.52 13.86 13.75
C PHE A 57 11.54 14.97 13.37
N TYR A 58 10.26 14.68 13.27
CA TYR A 58 9.21 15.65 12.91
C TYR A 58 9.16 16.83 13.88
N LEU A 59 9.22 16.56 15.20
CA LEU A 59 9.22 17.61 16.23
C LEU A 59 10.46 18.50 16.16
N ARG A 60 11.63 17.94 15.88
CA ARG A 60 12.87 18.76 15.74
C ARG A 60 12.84 19.72 14.56
N HIS A 61 12.06 19.41 13.54
CA HIS A 61 12.03 20.17 12.28
C HIS A 61 10.69 20.90 12.05
N GLN A 62 9.91 21.16 13.09
CA GLN A 62 8.59 21.81 12.98
C GLN A 62 8.62 23.22 12.33
N GLY A 63 9.78 23.87 12.27
CA GLY A 63 9.95 25.18 11.63
C GLY A 63 10.18 25.14 10.12
N GLU A 64 10.44 23.96 9.56
CA GLU A 64 10.75 23.76 8.15
C GLU A 64 9.46 23.59 7.31
N PRO A 65 9.47 24.05 6.04
CA PRO A 65 8.29 23.99 5.18
C PRO A 65 8.09 22.61 4.56
N PHE A 66 7.96 21.57 5.39
CA PHE A 66 7.68 20.21 4.95
C PHE A 66 6.50 19.59 5.71
N GLU A 67 6.01 18.49 5.20
CA GLU A 67 5.06 17.62 5.87
C GLU A 67 5.56 16.19 5.84
N LEU A 68 5.38 15.47 6.94
CA LEU A 68 5.61 14.03 7.01
C LEU A 68 4.27 13.30 6.95
N ILE A 69 4.09 12.44 5.98
CA ILE A 69 2.89 11.62 5.84
C ILE A 69 3.32 10.15 5.95
N ALA A 70 2.81 9.45 6.94
CA ALA A 70 3.01 8.01 7.06
C ALA A 70 1.80 7.25 6.52
N VAL A 71 2.03 6.29 5.64
CA VAL A 71 0.96 5.45 5.09
C VAL A 71 1.23 3.99 5.42
N ALA A 72 0.32 3.39 6.19
CA ALA A 72 0.37 1.99 6.57
C ALA A 72 -0.27 1.11 5.47
N MET A 73 0.45 0.08 5.05
CA MET A 73 0.00 -0.90 4.06
C MET A 73 -0.71 -2.07 4.76
N ASP A 74 -1.88 -1.81 5.33
CA ASP A 74 -2.59 -2.77 6.17
C ASP A 74 -3.99 -3.08 5.63
N GLY A 75 -4.15 -4.21 4.95
CA GLY A 75 -5.45 -4.70 4.46
C GLY A 75 -6.46 -4.95 5.58
N GLN A 76 -5.97 -5.21 6.79
CA GLN A 76 -6.79 -5.33 8.00
C GLN A 76 -7.35 -3.96 8.47
N GLY A 77 -6.71 -2.85 8.04
CA GLY A 77 -7.19 -1.47 8.20
C GLY A 77 -6.75 -0.76 9.46
N LEU A 78 -7.54 0.24 9.86
CA LEU A 78 -7.17 1.22 10.88
C LEU A 78 -6.93 0.60 12.27
N ASP A 79 -7.71 -0.42 12.64
CA ASP A 79 -7.71 -0.96 14.00
C ASP A 79 -6.38 -1.63 14.38
N VAL A 80 -5.70 -2.26 13.41
CA VAL A 80 -4.38 -2.89 13.65
C VAL A 80 -3.23 -1.88 13.61
N VAL A 81 -3.44 -0.71 13.02
CA VAL A 81 -2.45 0.37 12.89
C VAL A 81 -2.46 1.29 14.11
N ARG A 82 -3.66 1.64 14.60
CA ARG A 82 -3.90 2.61 15.65
C ARG A 82 -3.03 2.40 16.91
N PRO A 83 -2.91 1.19 17.50
CA PRO A 83 -2.14 1.00 18.72
C PRO A 83 -0.68 1.45 18.60
N PHE A 84 -0.03 1.20 17.45
CA PHE A 84 1.37 1.60 17.21
C PHE A 84 1.54 3.11 17.06
N VAL A 85 0.56 3.77 16.43
CA VAL A 85 0.56 5.22 16.26
C VAL A 85 0.36 5.93 17.59
N GLU A 86 -0.55 5.42 18.42
CA GLU A 86 -0.83 5.94 19.77
C GLU A 86 0.35 5.72 20.71
N GLU A 87 0.94 4.52 20.72
CA GLU A 87 2.15 4.20 21.51
C GLU A 87 3.33 5.12 21.17
N ALA A 88 3.52 5.40 19.88
CA ALA A 88 4.58 6.29 19.41
C ALA A 88 4.23 7.79 19.54
N MET A 89 3.04 8.13 20.05
CA MET A 89 2.53 9.50 20.21
C MET A 89 2.65 10.34 18.93
N VAL A 90 2.35 9.76 17.80
CA VAL A 90 2.52 10.40 16.48
C VAL A 90 1.56 11.57 16.30
N THR A 91 2.11 12.73 15.86
CA THR A 91 1.36 13.96 15.61
C THR A 91 1.28 14.37 14.13
N PHE A 92 2.10 13.78 13.27
CA PHE A 92 2.00 13.96 11.83
C PHE A 92 0.86 13.12 11.23
N PRO A 93 0.38 13.44 10.01
CA PRO A 93 -0.66 12.67 9.34
C PRO A 93 -0.31 11.20 9.15
N VAL A 94 -1.16 10.32 9.65
CA VAL A 94 -1.08 8.87 9.40
C VAL A 94 -2.33 8.41 8.67
N ALA A 95 -2.13 7.69 7.58
CA ALA A 95 -3.19 7.12 6.77
C ALA A 95 -2.99 5.62 6.57
N VAL A 96 -4.02 4.94 6.09
CA VAL A 96 -3.97 3.51 5.78
C VAL A 96 -4.36 3.26 4.34
N ASP A 97 -3.52 2.54 3.63
CA ASP A 97 -3.82 1.99 2.31
C ASP A 97 -4.24 0.51 2.45
N SER A 98 -5.51 0.30 2.66
CA SER A 98 -6.05 -1.05 2.87
C SER A 98 -6.29 -1.85 1.60
N VAL A 99 -6.22 -1.22 0.42
CA VAL A 99 -6.49 -1.87 -0.88
C VAL A 99 -5.31 -1.84 -1.83
N ASP A 100 -4.11 -1.62 -1.29
CA ASP A 100 -2.82 -1.63 -2.01
C ASP A 100 -2.73 -0.66 -3.21
N CYS A 101 -3.34 0.53 -3.09
CA CYS A 101 -3.25 1.55 -4.13
C CYS A 101 -1.82 2.06 -4.33
N LEU A 102 -1.03 2.19 -3.25
CA LEU A 102 0.37 2.61 -3.31
C LEU A 102 1.22 1.58 -4.03
N TRP A 103 1.10 0.32 -3.66
CA TRP A 103 1.86 -0.75 -4.32
C TRP A 103 1.66 -0.75 -5.84
N ASP A 104 0.39 -0.63 -6.28
CA ASP A 104 0.03 -0.59 -7.68
C ASP A 104 0.54 0.69 -8.38
N SER A 105 0.45 1.85 -7.71
CA SER A 105 0.78 3.16 -8.28
C SER A 105 2.27 3.49 -8.24
N TYR A 106 3.00 3.03 -7.20
CA TYR A 106 4.43 3.31 -7.00
C TYR A 106 5.35 2.16 -7.41
N GLY A 107 4.82 0.94 -7.54
CA GLY A 107 5.53 -0.19 -8.12
C GLY A 107 6.59 -0.82 -7.21
N PHE A 108 6.40 -0.85 -5.90
CA PHE A 108 7.29 -1.52 -4.96
C PHE A 108 6.75 -2.91 -4.56
N ASP A 109 7.60 -3.72 -3.94
CA ASP A 109 7.28 -5.08 -3.45
C ASP A 109 7.80 -5.35 -2.04
N HIS A 110 8.52 -4.39 -1.45
CA HIS A 110 9.10 -4.46 -0.11
C HIS A 110 8.75 -3.22 0.70
N LEU A 111 8.89 -3.29 2.02
CA LEU A 111 8.77 -2.20 2.98
C LEU A 111 10.01 -2.19 3.91
N PRO A 112 10.34 -1.06 4.54
CA PRO A 112 9.73 0.28 4.40
C PRO A 112 10.23 1.03 3.17
N ASN A 113 9.42 1.99 2.68
CA ASN A 113 9.81 2.86 1.58
C ASN A 113 9.71 4.33 1.98
N GLY A 114 10.60 5.13 1.42
CA GLY A 114 10.62 6.57 1.58
C GLY A 114 10.64 7.31 0.26
N TYR A 115 9.82 8.34 0.18
CA TYR A 115 9.79 9.25 -0.97
C TYR A 115 9.85 10.68 -0.46
N TYR A 116 10.74 11.48 -1.05
CA TYR A 116 10.70 12.92 -0.88
C TYR A 116 10.13 13.55 -2.14
N VAL A 117 9.07 14.32 -1.96
CA VAL A 117 8.31 14.99 -3.02
C VAL A 117 8.45 16.48 -2.84
N ASP A 118 8.88 17.20 -3.88
CA ASP A 118 9.06 18.65 -3.84
C ASP A 118 7.71 19.40 -3.87
N GLU A 119 7.78 20.73 -3.73
CA GLU A 119 6.62 21.62 -3.70
C GLU A 119 5.77 21.54 -4.98
N ARG A 120 6.35 21.07 -6.08
CA ARG A 120 5.66 20.84 -7.37
C ARG A 120 5.02 19.45 -7.43
N GLY A 121 5.31 18.59 -6.46
CA GLY A 121 4.85 17.21 -6.42
C GLY A 121 5.67 16.28 -7.28
N ILE A 122 6.93 16.60 -7.49
CA ILE A 122 7.88 15.77 -8.21
C ILE A 122 8.72 14.98 -7.21
N ILE A 123 8.90 13.70 -7.45
CA ILE A 123 9.78 12.84 -6.64
C ILE A 123 11.23 13.27 -6.87
N ARG A 124 11.93 13.69 -5.79
CA ARG A 124 13.33 14.10 -5.83
C ARG A 124 14.27 13.10 -5.15
N TYR A 125 13.72 12.27 -4.29
CA TYR A 125 14.44 11.17 -3.66
C TYR A 125 13.47 10.01 -3.44
N LEU A 126 13.98 8.81 -3.56
CA LEU A 126 13.25 7.60 -3.18
C LEU A 126 14.24 6.54 -2.67
N LYS A 127 13.80 5.77 -1.70
CA LYS A 127 14.48 4.58 -1.21
C LYS A 127 13.46 3.47 -1.04
N ILE A 128 13.61 2.41 -1.81
CA ILE A 128 12.76 1.22 -1.77
C ILE A 128 13.47 0.17 -0.89
N GLY A 129 12.80 -0.27 0.15
CA GLY A 129 13.38 -1.14 1.17
C GLY A 129 14.42 -0.41 2.04
N GLY A 130 14.52 -0.78 3.32
CA GLY A 130 15.54 -0.26 4.22
C GLY A 130 15.52 1.27 4.43
N PHE A 131 14.38 1.93 4.26
CA PHE A 131 14.23 3.35 4.60
C PHE A 131 14.02 3.49 6.10
N ASP A 132 15.12 3.57 6.84
CA ASP A 132 15.13 3.68 8.29
C ASP A 132 15.70 5.03 8.73
N ILE A 133 14.86 5.87 9.38
CA ILE A 133 15.26 7.19 9.87
C ILE A 133 16.24 7.11 11.05
N ARG A 134 16.37 5.96 11.68
CA ARG A 134 17.36 5.74 12.76
C ARG A 134 18.79 5.59 12.22
N GLU A 135 18.93 5.27 10.93
CA GLU A 135 20.22 5.25 10.26
C GLU A 135 20.70 6.67 9.99
N THR A 136 21.90 6.99 10.45
CA THR A 136 22.50 8.35 10.35
C THR A 136 22.51 8.86 8.91
N LEU A 137 22.83 8.00 7.92
CA LEU A 137 22.86 8.38 6.52
C LEU A 137 21.48 8.77 6.00
N ASN A 138 20.45 7.98 6.29
CA ASN A 138 19.07 8.27 5.87
C ASN A 138 18.57 9.55 6.53
N ALA A 139 18.78 9.69 7.85
CA ALA A 139 18.38 10.89 8.58
C ALA A 139 19.02 12.15 8.00
N LYS A 140 20.35 12.10 7.73
CA LYS A 140 21.06 13.24 7.14
C LYS A 140 20.56 13.60 5.74
N ILE A 141 20.34 12.62 4.88
CA ILE A 141 19.81 12.87 3.53
C ILE A 141 18.45 13.58 3.61
N ILE A 142 17.56 13.11 4.48
CA ILE A 142 16.23 13.70 4.64
C ILE A 142 16.33 15.10 5.24
N GLU A 143 17.21 15.32 6.23
CA GLU A 143 17.46 16.62 6.83
C GLU A 143 17.99 17.62 5.79
N ASP A 144 18.97 17.23 4.97
CA ASP A 144 19.50 18.06 3.89
C ASP A 144 18.40 18.44 2.89
N LEU A 145 17.53 17.50 2.52
CA LEU A 145 16.42 17.73 1.57
C LEU A 145 15.35 18.67 2.12
N ILE A 146 14.99 18.59 3.40
CA ILE A 146 13.97 19.47 3.99
C ILE A 146 14.50 20.86 4.31
N THR A 147 15.80 21.01 4.58
CA THR A 147 16.45 22.27 4.91
C THR A 147 17.04 23.00 3.71
N GLU A 148 17.12 22.36 2.55
CA GLU A 148 17.65 22.95 1.33
C GLU A 148 16.93 24.26 0.99
N LYS A 149 17.72 25.35 0.81
CA LYS A 149 17.18 26.67 0.47
C LYS A 149 16.74 26.71 -0.98
N TRP A 150 15.49 26.37 -1.21
CA TRP A 150 14.87 26.50 -2.52
C TRP A 150 14.55 27.95 -2.87
N SER A 151 14.49 28.24 -4.18
CA SER A 151 14.19 29.57 -4.72
C SER A 151 12.95 30.17 -4.03
N LYS A 152 13.10 31.34 -3.43
CA LYS A 152 12.08 32.09 -2.67
C LYS A 152 10.87 32.57 -3.49
N LYS A 153 10.72 32.17 -4.76
CA LYS A 153 9.52 32.51 -5.53
C LYS A 153 8.37 31.58 -5.12
N PRO A 154 7.30 32.11 -4.51
CA PRO A 154 6.15 31.28 -4.20
C PRO A 154 5.59 30.69 -5.49
N LEU A 155 5.54 29.36 -5.56
CA LEU A 155 4.90 28.67 -6.65
C LEU A 155 3.39 28.88 -6.53
N ARG A 156 2.78 29.51 -7.55
CA ARG A 156 1.32 29.59 -7.63
C ARG A 156 0.82 28.31 -8.30
N PHE A 157 0.08 27.53 -7.54
CA PHE A 157 -0.65 26.39 -8.07
C PHE A 157 -2.12 26.81 -8.29
N PRO A 158 -2.75 26.38 -9.39
CA PRO A 158 -4.18 26.60 -9.55
C PRO A 158 -4.90 25.91 -8.38
N GLU A 159 -5.91 26.62 -7.81
CA GLU A 159 -6.78 26.00 -6.82
C GLU A 159 -7.39 24.72 -7.41
N ARG A 160 -7.13 23.61 -6.74
CA ARG A 160 -7.76 22.35 -7.12
C ARG A 160 -9.12 22.24 -6.44
N PRO A 161 -10.12 21.70 -7.12
CA PRO A 161 -11.39 21.42 -6.47
C PRO A 161 -11.12 20.50 -5.28
N LYS A 162 -11.74 20.82 -4.13
CA LYS A 162 -11.68 19.97 -2.93
C LYS A 162 -12.05 18.54 -3.31
N LEU A 163 -11.31 17.60 -2.77
CA LEU A 163 -11.59 16.19 -2.94
C LEU A 163 -13.05 15.91 -2.52
N ASN A 164 -13.77 15.22 -3.37
CA ASN A 164 -15.14 14.79 -3.09
C ASN A 164 -15.33 13.38 -3.61
N LEU A 165 -15.03 12.39 -2.77
CA LEU A 165 -15.12 10.97 -3.11
C LEU A 165 -16.54 10.59 -3.57
N LYS A 166 -17.58 11.19 -2.98
CA LYS A 166 -18.98 10.90 -3.36
C LYS A 166 -19.23 11.32 -4.82
N LYS A 167 -18.74 12.50 -5.21
CA LYS A 167 -18.86 12.96 -6.60
C LYS A 167 -18.05 12.08 -7.54
N GLU A 168 -16.81 11.75 -7.19
CA GLU A 168 -15.95 10.91 -8.02
C GLU A 168 -16.55 9.50 -8.24
N ILE A 169 -17.14 8.90 -7.20
CA ILE A 169 -17.88 7.64 -7.29
C ILE A 169 -19.05 7.74 -8.28
N VAL A 170 -19.82 8.82 -8.23
CA VAL A 170 -20.96 9.04 -9.14
C VAL A 170 -20.46 9.20 -10.58
N ASP A 171 -19.45 10.03 -10.79
CA ASP A 171 -18.89 10.31 -12.13
C ASP A 171 -18.31 9.05 -12.77
N LEU A 172 -17.53 8.25 -12.01
CA LEU A 172 -17.00 6.97 -12.47
C LEU A 172 -18.11 5.96 -12.77
N GLY A 173 -19.14 5.89 -11.90
CA GLY A 173 -20.29 5.04 -12.10
C GLY A 173 -21.08 5.38 -13.38
N GLN A 174 -21.22 6.68 -13.70
CA GLN A 174 -21.85 7.12 -14.94
C GLN A 174 -21.01 6.76 -16.18
N GLN A 175 -19.71 7.02 -16.13
CA GLN A 175 -18.78 6.67 -17.22
C GLN A 175 -18.78 5.17 -17.52
N LEU A 176 -18.93 4.32 -16.50
CA LEU A 176 -18.92 2.87 -16.66
C LEU A 176 -20.22 2.29 -17.23
N LYS A 177 -21.33 3.04 -17.25
CA LYS A 177 -22.58 2.59 -17.89
C LYS A 177 -22.44 2.38 -19.41
N SER A 178 -21.56 3.15 -20.05
CA SER A 178 -21.31 3.10 -21.50
C SER A 178 -20.07 2.27 -21.90
N VAL A 179 -19.33 1.70 -20.94
CA VAL A 179 -18.05 1.04 -21.19
C VAL A 179 -18.09 -0.41 -20.73
N THR A 180 -18.01 -1.33 -21.70
CA THR A 180 -18.00 -2.79 -21.43
C THR A 180 -16.66 -3.27 -20.86
N ARG A 181 -15.55 -2.61 -21.20
CA ARG A 181 -14.19 -2.97 -20.76
C ARG A 181 -13.51 -1.76 -20.12
N GLY A 182 -13.71 -1.59 -18.84
CA GLY A 182 -13.12 -0.47 -18.08
C GLY A 182 -12.47 -0.95 -16.78
N VAL A 183 -11.56 -1.96 -16.87
CA VAL A 183 -10.94 -2.59 -15.71
C VAL A 183 -10.34 -1.57 -14.75
N GLU A 184 -9.49 -0.67 -15.23
CA GLU A 184 -8.85 0.34 -14.36
C GLU A 184 -9.85 1.28 -13.69
N LYS A 185 -10.87 1.75 -14.45
CA LYS A 185 -11.92 2.60 -13.88
C LYS A 185 -12.79 1.86 -12.86
N ARG A 186 -13.03 0.55 -13.10
CA ARG A 186 -13.77 -0.28 -12.14
C ARG A 186 -12.98 -0.54 -10.87
N LEU A 187 -11.68 -0.82 -10.99
CA LEU A 187 -10.79 -0.94 -9.84
C LEU A 187 -10.81 0.35 -9.03
N ARG A 188 -10.62 1.51 -9.68
CA ARG A 188 -10.66 2.82 -9.01
C ARG A 188 -12.00 3.07 -8.33
N LEU A 189 -13.12 2.79 -9.00
CA LEU A 189 -14.45 2.91 -8.40
C LEU A 189 -14.59 1.99 -7.17
N ALA A 190 -14.18 0.75 -7.28
CA ALA A 190 -14.24 -0.22 -6.19
C ALA A 190 -13.38 0.20 -4.99
N ASP A 191 -12.16 0.68 -5.22
CA ASP A 191 -11.26 1.19 -4.18
C ASP A 191 -11.90 2.38 -3.43
N LEU A 192 -12.52 3.32 -4.15
CA LEU A 192 -13.24 4.45 -3.56
C LEU A 192 -14.47 4.00 -2.77
N LEU A 193 -15.17 2.98 -3.25
CA LEU A 193 -16.30 2.39 -2.54
C LEU A 193 -15.87 1.71 -1.24
N VAL A 194 -14.70 1.05 -1.21
CA VAL A 194 -14.11 0.51 0.03
C VAL A 194 -13.79 1.64 1.01
N LYS A 195 -13.11 2.69 0.55
CA LYS A 195 -12.73 3.86 1.37
C LYS A 195 -13.93 4.57 1.97
N THR A 196 -15.09 4.48 1.33
CA THR A 196 -16.35 5.09 1.80
C THR A 196 -17.28 4.06 2.49
N GLY A 197 -16.80 2.86 2.81
CA GLY A 197 -17.56 1.83 3.53
C GLY A 197 -18.67 1.15 2.71
N GLN A 198 -18.72 1.35 1.39
CA GLN A 198 -19.75 0.79 0.52
C GLN A 198 -19.36 -0.62 0.02
N TYR A 199 -19.04 -1.52 0.94
CA TYR A 199 -18.42 -2.83 0.68
C TYR A 199 -19.19 -3.70 -0.31
N ARG A 200 -20.54 -3.76 -0.22
CA ARG A 200 -21.35 -4.56 -1.16
C ARG A 200 -21.24 -4.08 -2.61
N LYS A 201 -21.14 -2.75 -2.81
CA LYS A 201 -20.96 -2.18 -4.15
C LYS A 201 -19.54 -2.43 -4.65
N ALA A 202 -18.53 -2.24 -3.79
CA ALA A 202 -17.14 -2.54 -4.10
C ALA A 202 -16.97 -4.00 -4.55
N SER A 203 -17.55 -4.95 -3.81
CA SER A 203 -17.50 -6.37 -4.17
C SER A 203 -17.99 -6.64 -5.60
N ARG A 204 -19.11 -6.04 -6.01
CA ARG A 204 -19.66 -6.21 -7.36
C ARG A 204 -18.70 -5.70 -8.46
N GLU A 205 -18.05 -4.57 -8.21
CA GLU A 205 -17.08 -4.03 -9.17
C GLU A 205 -15.83 -4.93 -9.26
N TYR A 206 -15.30 -5.43 -8.12
CA TYR A 206 -14.21 -6.41 -8.14
C TYR A 206 -14.62 -7.72 -8.81
N ASP A 207 -15.80 -8.22 -8.55
CA ASP A 207 -16.33 -9.43 -9.22
C ASP A 207 -16.42 -9.23 -10.75
N THR A 208 -16.83 -8.04 -11.19
CA THR A 208 -16.87 -7.70 -12.62
C THR A 208 -15.46 -7.65 -13.23
N VAL A 209 -14.47 -7.15 -12.50
CA VAL A 209 -13.06 -7.20 -12.94
C VAL A 209 -12.58 -8.63 -13.00
N LEU A 210 -12.85 -9.44 -11.98
CA LEU A 210 -12.39 -10.83 -11.89
C LEU A 210 -13.07 -11.74 -12.92
N ALA A 211 -14.28 -11.43 -13.36
CA ALA A 211 -14.92 -12.11 -14.50
C ALA A 211 -14.16 -11.88 -15.82
N GLN A 212 -13.53 -10.72 -16.00
CA GLN A 212 -12.73 -10.40 -17.18
C GLN A 212 -11.26 -10.82 -17.02
N GLN A 213 -10.72 -10.71 -15.82
CA GLN A 213 -9.32 -10.97 -15.46
C GLN A 213 -9.26 -11.82 -14.18
N PRO A 214 -9.46 -13.13 -14.25
CA PRO A 214 -9.57 -14.01 -13.07
C PRO A 214 -8.33 -14.05 -12.17
N ARG A 215 -7.18 -13.64 -12.71
CA ARG A 215 -5.88 -13.57 -12.01
C ARG A 215 -5.41 -12.15 -11.72
N ASN A 216 -6.31 -11.15 -11.73
CA ASN A 216 -5.96 -9.79 -11.36
C ASN A 216 -5.66 -9.73 -9.85
N ALA A 217 -4.38 -9.65 -9.50
CA ALA A 217 -3.91 -9.72 -8.11
C ALA A 217 -4.50 -8.60 -7.24
N LYS A 218 -4.56 -7.37 -7.77
CA LYS A 218 -5.16 -6.22 -7.09
C LYS A 218 -6.64 -6.45 -6.77
N ALA A 219 -7.43 -6.89 -7.75
CA ALA A 219 -8.85 -7.18 -7.53
C ALA A 219 -9.06 -8.30 -6.53
N LEU A 220 -8.23 -9.36 -6.60
CA LEU A 220 -8.27 -10.47 -5.65
C LEU A 220 -7.93 -10.01 -4.24
N PHE A 221 -6.86 -9.21 -4.08
CA PHE A 221 -6.46 -8.69 -2.78
C PHE A 221 -7.54 -7.77 -2.19
N ALA A 222 -7.97 -6.76 -2.93
CA ALA A 222 -8.97 -5.79 -2.47
C ALA A 222 -10.33 -6.45 -2.18
N ARG A 223 -10.71 -7.49 -2.94
CA ARG A 223 -11.89 -8.31 -2.61
C ARG A 223 -11.74 -9.05 -1.28
N GLY A 224 -10.54 -9.55 -0.99
CA GLY A 224 -10.20 -10.13 0.31
C GLY A 224 -10.35 -9.13 1.45
N VAL A 225 -9.95 -7.86 1.24
CA VAL A 225 -10.21 -6.77 2.19
C VAL A 225 -11.70 -6.60 2.45
N VAL A 226 -12.53 -6.62 1.42
CA VAL A 226 -13.99 -6.55 1.58
C VAL A 226 -14.51 -7.72 2.42
N PHE A 227 -14.08 -8.95 2.15
CA PHE A 227 -14.44 -10.10 2.95
C PHE A 227 -14.02 -9.97 4.41
N HIS A 228 -12.81 -9.46 4.66
CA HIS A 228 -12.33 -9.20 6.02
C HIS A 228 -13.22 -8.19 6.75
N ARG A 229 -13.58 -7.07 6.10
CA ARG A 229 -14.51 -6.06 6.64
C ARG A 229 -15.91 -6.57 6.92
N GLU A 230 -16.34 -7.62 6.20
CA GLU A 230 -17.62 -8.30 6.41
C GLU A 230 -17.53 -9.43 7.45
N GLY A 231 -16.36 -9.63 8.11
CA GLY A 231 -16.14 -10.69 9.07
C GLY A 231 -15.99 -12.09 8.45
N LYS A 232 -15.83 -12.18 7.14
CA LYS A 232 -15.71 -13.43 6.38
C LYS A 232 -14.24 -13.85 6.24
N LEU A 233 -13.60 -14.15 7.37
CA LEU A 233 -12.17 -14.41 7.47
C LEU A 233 -11.67 -15.53 6.53
N PRO A 234 -12.32 -16.70 6.42
CA PRO A 234 -11.85 -17.75 5.51
C PRO A 234 -11.85 -17.30 4.04
N GLN A 235 -12.86 -16.52 3.61
CA GLN A 235 -12.95 -16.00 2.25
C GLN A 235 -11.88 -14.92 1.99
N ALA A 236 -11.58 -14.09 2.99
CA ALA A 236 -10.51 -13.10 2.91
C ALA A 236 -9.17 -13.78 2.67
N ILE A 237 -8.80 -14.74 3.50
CA ILE A 237 -7.56 -15.51 3.39
C ILE A 237 -7.46 -16.20 2.01
N LEU A 238 -8.54 -16.89 1.58
CA LEU A 238 -8.56 -17.55 0.28
C LEU A 238 -8.35 -16.57 -0.88
N SER A 239 -8.97 -15.39 -0.81
CA SER A 239 -8.84 -14.35 -1.83
C SER A 239 -7.42 -13.79 -1.87
N TRP A 240 -6.79 -13.53 -0.71
CA TRP A 240 -5.41 -13.07 -0.63
C TRP A 240 -4.41 -14.14 -1.09
N LYS A 241 -4.64 -15.42 -0.77
CA LYS A 241 -3.82 -16.53 -1.30
C LYS A 241 -3.89 -16.62 -2.83
N LYS A 242 -5.06 -16.38 -3.43
CA LYS A 242 -5.19 -16.28 -4.90
C LYS A 242 -4.46 -15.07 -5.47
N ALA A 243 -4.51 -13.92 -4.78
CA ALA A 243 -3.74 -12.73 -5.17
C ALA A 243 -2.23 -13.03 -5.14
N PHE A 244 -1.73 -13.63 -4.06
CA PHE A 244 -0.34 -14.04 -3.92
C PHE A 244 0.08 -15.06 -4.99
N ALA A 245 -0.74 -16.04 -5.30
CA ALA A 245 -0.47 -17.00 -6.38
C ALA A 245 -0.41 -16.34 -7.78
N SER A 246 -1.00 -15.17 -7.94
CA SER A 246 -0.90 -14.37 -9.18
C SER A 246 0.37 -13.50 -9.22
N GLU A 247 0.90 -13.11 -8.05
CA GLU A 247 2.09 -12.30 -7.86
C GLU A 247 2.96 -12.84 -6.70
N PRO A 248 3.64 -13.98 -6.88
CA PRO A 248 4.34 -14.67 -5.80
C PRO A 248 5.58 -13.90 -5.26
N ALA A 249 6.09 -12.93 -6.01
CA ALA A 249 7.15 -12.04 -5.55
C ALA A 249 6.65 -10.90 -4.64
N ASN A 250 5.34 -10.76 -4.45
CA ASN A 250 4.77 -9.68 -3.65
C ASN A 250 4.83 -9.98 -2.14
N TRP A 251 5.85 -9.45 -1.50
CA TRP A 251 6.05 -9.59 -0.07
C TRP A 251 4.97 -8.92 0.78
N VAL A 252 4.37 -7.83 0.29
CA VAL A 252 3.28 -7.12 0.98
C VAL A 252 2.08 -8.04 1.14
N ILE A 253 1.66 -8.71 0.07
CA ILE A 253 0.53 -9.67 0.14
C ILE A 253 0.89 -10.86 1.03
N ARG A 254 2.10 -11.45 0.85
CA ARG A 254 2.55 -12.61 1.62
C ARG A 254 2.50 -12.35 3.13
N LYS A 255 3.10 -11.27 3.59
CA LYS A 255 3.17 -10.97 5.03
C LYS A 255 1.81 -10.61 5.62
N GLN A 256 0.94 -9.97 4.87
CA GLN A 256 -0.44 -9.70 5.32
C GLN A 256 -1.24 -10.99 5.50
N ILE A 257 -1.06 -12.00 4.63
CA ILE A 257 -1.67 -13.32 4.82
C ILE A 257 -1.16 -13.94 6.13
N TRP A 258 0.15 -13.94 6.36
CA TRP A 258 0.73 -14.48 7.57
C TRP A 258 0.27 -13.75 8.83
N ALA A 259 0.21 -12.41 8.80
CA ALA A 259 -0.26 -11.61 9.93
C ALA A 259 -1.73 -11.89 10.28
N LEU A 260 -2.52 -12.31 9.30
CA LEU A 260 -3.91 -12.68 9.50
C LEU A 260 -4.08 -14.14 9.97
N GLU A 261 -3.27 -15.07 9.44
CA GLU A 261 -3.33 -16.50 9.81
C GLU A 261 -2.61 -16.79 11.15
N PHE A 262 -1.56 -16.02 11.48
CA PHE A 262 -0.69 -16.22 12.64
C PHE A 262 -0.45 -14.90 13.38
N PRO A 263 -1.49 -14.21 13.88
CA PRO A 263 -1.36 -12.89 14.49
C PRO A 263 -0.39 -12.87 15.66
N GLU A 264 -0.27 -13.97 16.43
CA GLU A 264 0.67 -14.10 17.55
C GLU A 264 2.14 -14.06 17.12
N ARG A 265 2.45 -14.24 15.82
CA ARG A 265 3.80 -14.12 15.25
C ARG A 265 4.15 -12.70 14.83
N PHE A 266 3.18 -11.81 14.84
CA PHE A 266 3.34 -10.41 14.46
C PHE A 266 3.02 -9.44 15.61
N TYR A 267 2.19 -9.85 16.57
CA TYR A 267 1.72 -9.00 17.65
C TYR A 267 1.87 -9.70 19.01
N PRO A 268 2.37 -9.02 20.06
CA PRO A 268 2.90 -7.65 20.03
C PRO A 268 4.27 -7.51 19.39
N ARG A 269 5.01 -8.61 19.19
CA ARG A 269 6.37 -8.65 18.60
C ARG A 269 6.40 -9.46 17.33
N ILE A 270 7.28 -9.04 16.41
CA ILE A 270 7.53 -9.76 15.15
C ILE A 270 8.57 -10.84 15.39
N HIS A 271 8.23 -12.08 15.03
CA HIS A 271 9.08 -13.26 15.15
C HIS A 271 9.86 -13.50 13.84
N GLY A 272 11.01 -12.81 13.66
CA GLY A 272 11.81 -12.88 12.42
C GLY A 272 12.33 -14.28 12.09
N GLU A 273 12.72 -15.06 13.09
CA GLU A 273 13.16 -16.46 12.91
C GLU A 273 12.03 -17.33 12.33
N TRP A 274 10.81 -17.19 12.86
CA TRP A 274 9.62 -17.86 12.33
C TRP A 274 9.36 -17.49 10.87
N GLN A 275 9.47 -16.19 10.53
CA GLN A 275 9.29 -15.73 9.15
C GLN A 275 10.32 -16.38 8.21
N SER A 276 11.59 -16.44 8.63
CA SER A 276 12.67 -17.09 7.86
C SER A 276 12.42 -18.59 7.66
N GLU A 277 11.91 -19.26 8.68
CA GLU A 277 11.54 -20.67 8.59
C GLU A 277 10.32 -20.88 7.66
N GLN A 278 9.34 -19.99 7.73
CA GLN A 278 8.15 -20.05 6.87
C GLN A 278 8.52 -19.88 5.39
N ILE A 279 9.43 -18.96 5.07
CA ILE A 279 9.97 -18.80 3.71
C ILE A 279 10.58 -20.11 3.21
N ARG A 280 11.46 -20.73 4.01
CA ARG A 280 12.08 -22.01 3.62
C ARG A 280 11.06 -23.11 3.36
N ARG A 281 10.01 -23.19 4.20
CA ARG A 281 8.94 -24.19 4.02
C ARG A 281 8.18 -23.98 2.72
N GLU A 282 7.83 -22.74 2.40
CA GLU A 282 7.14 -22.41 1.15
C GLU A 282 8.02 -22.66 -0.08
N GLU A 283 9.32 -22.35 -0.02
CA GLU A 283 10.27 -22.65 -1.10
C GLU A 283 10.41 -24.16 -1.36
N ILE A 284 10.49 -24.96 -0.30
CA ILE A 284 10.54 -26.42 -0.40
C ILE A 284 9.25 -26.94 -1.03
N GLN A 285 8.10 -26.47 -0.56
CA GLN A 285 6.80 -26.88 -1.09
C GLN A 285 6.66 -26.53 -2.58
N LEU A 286 7.03 -25.33 -2.99
CA LEU A 286 7.02 -24.91 -4.39
C LEU A 286 7.93 -25.80 -5.25
N ALA A 287 9.13 -26.10 -4.78
CA ALA A 287 10.06 -26.99 -5.47
C ALA A 287 9.53 -28.42 -5.61
N GLU A 288 8.82 -28.93 -4.60
CA GLU A 288 8.18 -30.25 -4.64
C GLU A 288 6.98 -30.26 -5.62
N GLU A 289 6.17 -29.22 -5.64
CA GLU A 289 5.06 -29.07 -6.58
C GLU A 289 5.54 -28.99 -8.03
N GLU A 290 6.63 -28.26 -8.29
CA GLU A 290 7.26 -28.20 -9.61
C GLU A 290 7.79 -29.56 -10.05
N LYS A 291 8.50 -30.27 -9.17
CA LYS A 291 8.97 -31.65 -9.43
C LYS A 291 7.80 -32.61 -9.69
N ALA A 292 6.68 -32.44 -8.99
CA ALA A 292 5.50 -33.25 -9.21
C ALA A 292 4.83 -33.00 -10.58
N LYS A 293 4.84 -31.73 -11.03
CA LYS A 293 4.32 -31.35 -12.37
C LYS A 293 5.22 -31.83 -13.52
N LEU A 294 6.53 -31.96 -13.27
CA LEU A 294 7.53 -32.43 -14.24
C LEU A 294 7.61 -33.97 -14.33
N LYS A 295 7.05 -34.71 -13.37
CA LYS A 295 6.97 -36.16 -13.48
C LYS A 295 6.05 -36.52 -14.65
N PRO A 296 6.51 -37.22 -15.72
CA PRO A 296 5.70 -37.54 -16.87
C PRO A 296 4.52 -38.40 -16.42
N LYS A 297 3.35 -38.20 -17.02
CA LYS A 297 2.18 -39.09 -16.95
C LYS A 297 2.52 -40.44 -17.63
N ALA A 298 3.52 -41.11 -17.14
CA ALA A 298 3.92 -42.43 -17.55
C ALA A 298 3.04 -43.45 -16.81
N LYS A 299 1.83 -43.62 -17.26
CA LYS A 299 1.00 -44.86 -17.06
C LYS A 299 -0.42 -44.63 -17.56
N ALA A 300 -0.58 -44.43 -18.85
CA ALA A 300 -1.88 -44.63 -19.52
C ALA A 300 -1.75 -45.13 -20.97
N GLN A 301 -0.72 -45.98 -21.22
CA GLN A 301 -0.64 -46.76 -22.45
C GLN A 301 -0.16 -48.16 -22.09
N LYS A 302 -0.99 -48.91 -21.47
CA LYS A 302 -1.01 -50.40 -21.48
C LYS A 302 -2.39 -50.84 -21.04
N LYS A 303 -3.30 -50.85 -21.97
CA LYS A 303 -4.30 -51.92 -22.19
C LYS A 303 -4.91 -51.79 -23.59
#